data_886402d56cf936a668a4205205eca1ef
#
_entry.id   886402d56cf936a668a4205205eca1ef
#
_cell.length_a   1.000
_cell.length_b   1.000
_cell.length_c   1.000
_cell.angle_alpha   90.00
_cell.angle_beta   90.00
_cell.angle_gamma   90.00
#
_symmetry.space_group_name_H-M   'P 1'
#
loop_
_entity.id
_entity.type
_entity.pdbx_description
1 polymer ?
#
loop_
_entity_poly.entity_id
_entity_poly.type
_entity_poly.pdbx_seq_one_letter_code
_entity_poly.pdbx_strand_id
1 'polypeptide(L)'
;MNIALLGKKLGMSQVFDEDSRLVPVTVIEAGPCPVVQIKSVDTDGYDAIQLGYGSQKAHRLSKAELGHVYKAKVEPISNLQEFRTSGDTELNVGDVLTVDRFEAGQKIDIIGTSKGRGFQGVVKRYGFAGGPASHGSMFHRRGGSYGMCQWPGHVIKGKKMPGHMGDVQRTVQNLKVVKVIADKNLILIKGSVPGNKGSLVTVSYTHLTLPTTKNV
;
A
#
# COMPACT_ATOMS: atom_id res chain seq x y z
N MET A 1 14.95 -2.15 -14.61
CA MET A 1 13.89 -1.14 -14.44
C MET A 1 12.95 -1.57 -13.30
N ASN A 2 12.83 -0.76 -12.26
CA ASN A 2 12.15 -1.16 -11.01
C ASN A 2 10.72 -0.63 -10.98
N ILE A 3 9.81 -1.28 -11.70
CA ILE A 3 8.40 -0.92 -11.74
C ILE A 3 7.65 -1.76 -10.71
N ALA A 4 6.78 -1.11 -9.94
CA ALA A 4 5.93 -1.78 -8.98
C ALA A 4 4.89 -2.67 -9.67
N LEU A 5 4.42 -3.72 -8.99
CA LEU A 5 3.26 -4.52 -9.40
C LEU A 5 2.08 -4.29 -8.47
N LEU A 6 0.89 -4.33 -9.04
CA LEU A 6 -0.36 -4.40 -8.28
C LEU A 6 -0.68 -5.85 -7.93
N GLY A 7 -1.23 -6.04 -6.75
CA GLY A 7 -1.62 -7.37 -6.29
C GLY A 7 -2.73 -7.32 -5.25
N LYS A 8 -3.21 -8.49 -4.90
CA LYS A 8 -4.26 -8.71 -3.91
C LYS A 8 -3.74 -9.54 -2.76
N LYS A 9 -3.92 -9.06 -1.54
CA LYS A 9 -3.59 -9.82 -0.33
C LYS A 9 -4.55 -10.99 -0.17
N LEU A 10 -4.06 -12.23 -0.27
CA LEU A 10 -4.88 -13.43 -0.08
C LEU A 10 -5.03 -13.81 1.40
N GLY A 11 -3.98 -13.62 2.19
CA GLY A 11 -3.99 -13.96 3.61
C GLY A 11 -2.60 -14.13 4.18
N MET A 12 -2.53 -14.76 5.35
CA MET A 12 -1.25 -15.11 5.98
C MET A 12 -1.17 -16.62 6.17
N SER A 13 0.03 -17.14 6.07
CA SER A 13 0.39 -18.54 6.29
C SER A 13 1.75 -18.61 6.97
N GLN A 14 2.29 -19.79 7.10
CA GLN A 14 3.63 -20.03 7.61
C GLN A 14 4.33 -21.07 6.76
N VAL A 15 5.62 -20.92 6.58
CA VAL A 15 6.47 -21.79 5.77
C VAL A 15 7.75 -22.08 6.55
N PHE A 16 8.28 -23.27 6.42
CA PHE A 16 9.61 -23.59 6.95
C PHE A 16 10.69 -23.05 6.01
N ASP A 17 11.68 -22.41 6.58
CA ASP A 17 12.91 -22.00 5.90
C ASP A 17 13.86 -23.20 5.78
N GLU A 18 14.96 -23.04 5.04
CA GLU A 18 16.00 -24.07 4.86
C GLU A 18 16.59 -24.54 6.19
N ASP A 19 16.65 -23.65 7.18
CA ASP A 19 17.08 -23.94 8.56
C ASP A 19 15.99 -24.62 9.42
N SER A 20 14.89 -25.11 8.84
CA SER A 20 13.73 -25.67 9.55
C SER A 20 13.06 -24.71 10.54
N ARG A 21 13.27 -23.39 10.38
CA ARG A 21 12.62 -22.36 11.19
C ARG A 21 11.27 -21.98 10.59
N LEU A 22 10.28 -21.83 11.45
CA LEU A 22 8.95 -21.40 11.05
C LEU A 22 8.93 -19.90 10.75
N VAL A 23 8.65 -19.53 9.50
CA VAL A 23 8.60 -18.14 9.03
C VAL A 23 7.16 -17.77 8.75
N PRO A 24 6.58 -16.75 9.44
CA PRO A 24 5.26 -16.24 9.09
C PRO A 24 5.33 -15.47 7.77
N VAL A 25 4.42 -15.79 6.84
CA VAL A 25 4.39 -15.17 5.51
C VAL A 25 3.01 -14.60 5.19
N THR A 26 2.99 -13.51 4.46
CA THR A 26 1.79 -13.03 3.78
C THR A 26 1.83 -13.48 2.33
N VAL A 27 0.73 -14.05 1.86
CA VAL A 27 0.55 -14.49 0.47
C VAL A 27 -0.14 -13.36 -0.29
N ILE A 28 0.50 -12.90 -1.36
CA ILE A 28 -0.02 -11.87 -2.28
C ILE A 28 -0.10 -12.48 -3.67
N GLU A 29 -1.23 -12.33 -4.31
CA GLU A 29 -1.42 -12.57 -5.74
C GLU A 29 -1.04 -11.27 -6.46
N ALA A 30 0.11 -11.24 -7.14
CA ALA A 30 0.67 -10.05 -7.78
C ALA A 30 0.72 -10.25 -9.29
N GLY A 31 -0.03 -9.44 -10.02
CA GLY A 31 -0.20 -9.55 -11.48
C GLY A 31 -1.25 -10.60 -11.89
N PRO A 32 -1.45 -10.83 -13.19
CA PRO A 32 -0.83 -10.06 -14.29
C PRO A 32 -1.27 -8.59 -14.31
N CYS A 33 -0.35 -7.68 -14.59
CA CYS A 33 -0.59 -6.24 -14.63
C CYS A 33 -0.32 -5.72 -16.06
N PRO A 34 -1.33 -5.49 -16.89
CA PRO A 34 -1.13 -4.88 -18.20
C PRO A 34 -0.82 -3.39 -18.09
N VAL A 35 0.04 -2.91 -18.98
CA VAL A 35 0.36 -1.49 -19.16
C VAL A 35 -0.78 -0.86 -19.97
N VAL A 36 -1.51 0.06 -19.35
CA VAL A 36 -2.67 0.71 -19.97
C VAL A 36 -2.28 2.02 -20.65
N GLN A 37 -1.38 2.78 -20.04
CA GLN A 37 -0.90 4.05 -20.60
C GLN A 37 0.54 4.31 -20.16
N ILE A 38 1.31 4.92 -21.05
CA ILE A 38 2.61 5.49 -20.75
C ILE A 38 2.48 6.99 -20.89
N LYS A 39 2.85 7.71 -19.86
CA LYS A 39 2.85 9.17 -19.81
C LYS A 39 4.26 9.69 -19.97
N SER A 40 4.41 10.76 -20.73
CA SER A 40 5.70 11.42 -20.99
C SER A 40 5.65 12.89 -20.56
N VAL A 41 6.81 13.47 -20.29
CA VAL A 41 6.93 14.89 -19.93
C VAL A 41 6.32 15.79 -21.00
N ASP A 42 6.48 15.45 -22.28
CA ASP A 42 6.02 16.29 -23.40
C ASP A 42 4.49 16.38 -23.50
N THR A 43 3.78 15.29 -23.18
CA THR A 43 2.31 15.23 -23.31
C THR A 43 1.57 15.44 -22.01
N ASP A 44 2.09 14.91 -20.91
CA ASP A 44 1.42 14.86 -19.59
C ASP A 44 2.12 15.71 -18.53
N GLY A 45 3.32 16.24 -18.83
CA GLY A 45 4.13 17.03 -17.90
C GLY A 45 4.94 16.20 -16.88
N TYR A 46 4.86 14.88 -16.95
CA TYR A 46 5.65 13.95 -16.12
C TYR A 46 5.71 12.56 -16.72
N ASP A 47 6.75 11.82 -16.36
CA ASP A 47 6.93 10.43 -16.80
C ASP A 47 6.27 9.47 -15.81
N ALA A 48 5.36 8.63 -16.30
CA ALA A 48 4.71 7.60 -15.50
C ALA A 48 4.18 6.46 -16.37
N ILE A 49 3.99 5.30 -15.75
CA ILE A 49 3.33 4.14 -16.34
C ILE A 49 2.07 3.85 -15.54
N GLN A 50 0.95 3.74 -16.24
CA GLN A 50 -0.31 3.32 -15.66
C GLN A 50 -0.47 1.81 -15.85
N LEU A 51 -0.56 1.09 -14.73
CA LEU A 51 -0.81 -0.35 -14.68
C LEU A 51 -2.25 -0.64 -14.29
N GLY A 52 -2.78 -1.69 -14.89
CA GLY A 52 -4.07 -2.25 -14.55
C GLY A 52 -3.97 -3.52 -13.71
N TYR A 53 -4.97 -3.80 -12.89
CA TYR A 53 -5.07 -5.04 -12.13
C TYR A 53 -6.51 -5.46 -11.88
N GLY A 54 -6.74 -6.77 -11.99
CA GLY A 54 -8.03 -7.41 -11.74
C GLY A 54 -9.03 -7.23 -12.88
N SER A 55 -9.63 -8.33 -13.34
CA SER A 55 -10.65 -8.28 -14.37
C SER A 55 -11.97 -7.73 -13.83
N GLN A 56 -12.71 -7.03 -14.66
CA GLN A 56 -14.03 -6.49 -14.37
C GLN A 56 -14.98 -6.76 -15.55
N LYS A 57 -16.27 -6.90 -15.27
CA LYS A 57 -17.27 -7.02 -16.34
C LYS A 57 -17.50 -5.67 -17.02
N ALA A 58 -17.54 -5.62 -18.34
CA ALA A 58 -17.65 -4.38 -19.12
C ALA A 58 -18.85 -3.50 -18.70
N HIS A 59 -20.00 -4.10 -18.36
CA HIS A 59 -21.18 -3.36 -17.93
C HIS A 59 -21.06 -2.64 -16.58
N ARG A 60 -19.99 -2.90 -15.80
CA ARG A 60 -19.70 -2.23 -14.52
C ARG A 60 -18.78 -1.02 -14.67
N LEU A 61 -18.24 -0.80 -15.86
CA LEU A 61 -17.40 0.32 -16.18
C LEU A 61 -18.19 1.35 -16.99
N SER A 62 -17.86 2.62 -16.82
CA SER A 62 -18.41 3.68 -17.65
C SER A 62 -17.87 3.59 -19.08
N LYS A 63 -18.58 4.21 -20.05
CA LYS A 63 -18.12 4.23 -21.46
C LYS A 63 -16.76 4.90 -21.61
N ALA A 64 -16.46 5.91 -20.78
CA ALA A 64 -15.17 6.60 -20.78
C ALA A 64 -14.03 5.68 -20.32
N GLU A 65 -14.23 4.95 -19.21
CA GLU A 65 -13.25 3.97 -18.68
C GLU A 65 -13.02 2.83 -19.67
N LEU A 66 -14.09 2.32 -20.30
CA LEU A 66 -13.97 1.29 -21.33
C LEU A 66 -13.19 1.80 -22.53
N GLY A 67 -13.45 3.04 -22.98
CA GLY A 67 -12.71 3.66 -24.08
C GLY A 67 -11.21 3.80 -23.77
N HIS A 68 -10.88 4.14 -22.52
CA HIS A 68 -9.50 4.24 -22.07
C HIS A 68 -8.76 2.88 -22.10
N VAL A 69 -9.37 1.84 -21.56
CA VAL A 69 -8.78 0.49 -21.51
C VAL A 69 -8.70 -0.14 -22.91
N TYR A 70 -9.74 0.02 -23.74
CA TYR A 70 -9.75 -0.52 -25.11
C TYR A 70 -8.73 0.17 -26.03
N LYS A 71 -8.39 1.44 -25.79
CA LYS A 71 -7.29 2.11 -26.50
C LYS A 71 -5.97 1.38 -26.33
N ALA A 72 -5.76 0.78 -25.17
CA ALA A 72 -4.59 -0.06 -24.86
C ALA A 72 -4.73 -1.51 -25.34
N LYS A 73 -5.84 -1.90 -25.97
CA LYS A 73 -6.18 -3.28 -26.39
C LYS A 73 -6.19 -4.28 -25.24
N VAL A 74 -6.58 -3.83 -24.06
CA VAL A 74 -6.62 -4.63 -22.82
C VAL A 74 -8.09 -4.91 -22.46
N GLU A 75 -8.32 -6.04 -21.77
CA GLU A 75 -9.64 -6.37 -21.23
C GLU A 75 -10.06 -5.40 -20.12
N PRO A 76 -11.38 -5.27 -19.82
CA PRO A 76 -11.88 -4.40 -18.77
C PRO A 76 -11.25 -4.69 -17.40
N ILE A 77 -10.67 -3.66 -16.78
CA ILE A 77 -9.86 -3.74 -15.56
C ILE A 77 -10.57 -3.02 -14.41
N SER A 78 -10.46 -3.56 -13.19
CA SER A 78 -11.09 -2.99 -12.00
C SER A 78 -10.28 -1.89 -11.31
N ASN A 79 -8.95 -1.97 -11.37
CA ASN A 79 -8.07 -1.03 -10.67
C ASN A 79 -6.99 -0.53 -11.61
N LEU A 80 -6.82 0.78 -11.66
CA LEU A 80 -5.77 1.46 -12.39
C LEU A 80 -4.91 2.24 -11.39
N GLN A 81 -3.59 2.15 -11.52
CA GLN A 81 -2.67 2.92 -10.69
C GLN A 81 -1.46 3.36 -11.49
N GLU A 82 -1.01 4.59 -11.25
CA GLU A 82 0.15 5.17 -11.90
C GLU A 82 1.40 5.03 -11.04
N PHE A 83 2.50 4.77 -11.71
CA PHE A 83 3.83 4.70 -11.12
C PHE A 83 4.75 5.65 -11.86
N ARG A 84 5.28 6.65 -11.17
CA ARG A 84 6.26 7.56 -11.73
C ARG A 84 7.56 6.82 -12.04
N THR A 85 8.12 7.13 -13.18
CA THR A 85 9.40 6.61 -13.66
C THR A 85 10.40 7.75 -13.84
N SER A 86 11.68 7.44 -13.81
CA SER A 86 12.76 8.43 -14.01
C SER A 86 13.37 8.28 -15.40
N GLY A 87 12.60 8.48 -16.46
CA GLY A 87 13.08 8.47 -17.84
C GLY A 87 12.59 7.29 -18.69
N ASP A 88 13.25 7.04 -19.80
CA ASP A 88 12.84 6.11 -20.86
C ASP A 88 12.53 4.72 -20.31
N THR A 89 11.34 4.27 -20.59
CA THR A 89 10.88 2.93 -20.26
C THR A 89 10.84 2.09 -21.54
N GLU A 90 11.46 0.92 -21.52
CA GLU A 90 11.43 -0.06 -22.61
C GLU A 90 10.07 -0.76 -22.77
N LEU A 91 9.07 -0.37 -21.95
CA LEU A 91 7.74 -0.96 -21.96
C LEU A 91 6.85 -0.30 -23.00
N ASN A 92 5.99 -1.11 -23.60
CA ASN A 92 4.97 -0.68 -24.53
C ASN A 92 3.58 -0.79 -23.91
N VAL A 93 2.63 0.01 -24.44
CA VAL A 93 1.22 -0.12 -24.08
C VAL A 93 0.71 -1.48 -24.52
N GLY A 94 0.09 -2.22 -23.60
CA GLY A 94 -0.38 -3.58 -23.80
C GLY A 94 0.56 -4.68 -23.25
N ASP A 95 1.80 -4.34 -22.88
CA ASP A 95 2.72 -5.30 -22.24
C ASP A 95 2.13 -5.76 -20.89
N VAL A 96 2.36 -7.02 -20.54
CA VAL A 96 1.86 -7.61 -19.30
C VAL A 96 3.02 -7.88 -18.35
N LEU A 97 2.97 -7.26 -17.17
CA LEU A 97 3.95 -7.46 -16.13
C LEU A 97 3.51 -8.59 -15.19
N THR A 98 4.39 -9.56 -14.94
CA THR A 98 4.16 -10.74 -14.11
C THR A 98 5.08 -10.76 -12.88
N VAL A 99 4.84 -11.73 -12.02
CA VAL A 99 5.58 -11.98 -10.77
C VAL A 99 7.07 -12.34 -11.01
N ASP A 100 7.41 -12.83 -12.20
CA ASP A 100 8.77 -13.32 -12.54
C ASP A 100 9.86 -12.25 -12.39
N ARG A 101 9.47 -11.01 -12.23
CA ARG A 101 10.37 -9.89 -11.99
C ARG A 101 10.95 -9.87 -10.57
N PHE A 102 10.37 -10.62 -9.65
CA PHE A 102 10.84 -10.69 -8.27
C PHE A 102 11.58 -11.99 -8.00
N GLU A 103 12.64 -11.88 -7.20
CA GLU A 103 13.47 -13.01 -6.82
C GLU A 103 13.34 -13.34 -5.34
N ALA A 104 13.50 -14.62 -4.97
CA ALA A 104 13.57 -15.03 -3.58
C ALA A 104 14.76 -14.36 -2.88
N GLY A 105 14.56 -13.93 -1.65
CA GLY A 105 15.58 -13.22 -0.87
C GLY A 105 15.63 -11.70 -1.08
N GLN A 106 15.00 -11.18 -2.11
CA GLN A 106 14.96 -9.74 -2.43
C GLN A 106 14.20 -8.95 -1.37
N LYS A 107 14.62 -7.70 -1.13
CA LYS A 107 13.90 -6.73 -0.29
C LYS A 107 12.94 -5.92 -1.15
N ILE A 108 11.72 -5.78 -0.66
CA ILE A 108 10.63 -5.08 -1.32
C ILE A 108 9.89 -4.17 -0.33
N ASP A 109 9.22 -3.17 -0.85
CA ASP A 109 8.34 -2.29 -0.09
C ASP A 109 6.89 -2.54 -0.53
N ILE A 110 5.99 -2.56 0.45
CA ILE A 110 4.56 -2.80 0.17
C ILE A 110 3.73 -1.63 0.65
N ILE A 111 2.98 -1.09 -0.28
CA ILE A 111 2.02 -0.01 -0.05
C ILE A 111 0.62 -0.62 -0.02
N GLY A 112 -0.17 -0.27 0.97
CA GLY A 112 -1.55 -0.71 1.07
C GLY A 112 -2.36 0.13 2.03
N THR A 113 -3.67 0.02 1.95
CA THR A 113 -4.58 0.72 2.86
C THR A 113 -4.75 -0.10 4.13
N SER A 114 -4.46 0.50 5.27
CA SER A 114 -4.58 -0.16 6.58
C SER A 114 -6.04 -0.43 6.93
N LYS A 115 -6.28 -1.43 7.79
CA LYS A 115 -7.63 -1.72 8.28
C LYS A 115 -8.22 -0.50 8.98
N GLY A 116 -9.43 -0.08 8.59
CA GLY A 116 -10.19 0.95 9.28
C GLY A 116 -10.52 0.53 10.72
N ARG A 117 -10.48 1.47 11.65
CA ARG A 117 -10.80 1.28 13.06
C ARG A 117 -11.87 2.25 13.56
N GLY A 118 -12.42 3.07 12.66
CA GLY A 118 -13.40 4.08 12.99
C GLY A 118 -12.86 5.18 13.90
N PHE A 119 -13.72 5.84 14.65
CA PHE A 119 -13.34 6.84 15.63
C PHE A 119 -12.72 6.18 16.87
N GLN A 120 -11.51 6.58 17.24
CA GLN A 120 -10.79 6.01 18.37
C GLN A 120 -10.35 7.10 19.37
N GLY A 121 -10.39 6.74 20.65
CA GLY A 121 -9.86 7.56 21.73
C GLY A 121 -8.33 7.60 21.74
N VAL A 122 -7.78 8.55 22.48
CA VAL A 122 -6.32 8.84 22.52
C VAL A 122 -5.47 7.67 23.04
N VAL A 123 -6.03 6.83 23.92
CA VAL A 123 -5.32 5.64 24.41
C VAL A 123 -4.98 4.68 23.27
N LYS A 124 -5.99 4.31 22.45
CA LYS A 124 -5.77 3.39 21.33
C LYS A 124 -5.07 4.04 20.14
N ARG A 125 -5.37 5.32 19.87
CA ARG A 125 -4.85 6.03 18.70
C ARG A 125 -3.39 6.45 18.86
N TYR A 126 -2.97 6.82 20.08
CA TYR A 126 -1.65 7.38 20.33
C TYR A 126 -0.90 6.75 21.52
N GLY A 127 -1.48 5.77 22.19
CA GLY A 127 -0.82 5.10 23.32
C GLY A 127 -0.77 5.92 24.59
N PHE A 128 -1.73 6.82 24.83
CA PHE A 128 -1.81 7.57 26.09
C PHE A 128 -2.05 6.63 27.28
N ALA A 129 -1.45 6.95 28.42
CA ALA A 129 -1.55 6.10 29.62
C ALA A 129 -2.99 6.03 30.17
N GLY A 130 -3.75 7.12 30.07
CA GLY A 130 -5.04 7.24 30.75
C GLY A 130 -4.88 7.53 32.25
N GLY A 131 -5.90 7.21 33.03
CA GLY A 131 -5.92 7.34 34.47
C GLY A 131 -6.16 6.01 35.20
N PRO A 132 -6.17 6.01 36.55
CA PRO A 132 -6.44 4.82 37.35
C PRO A 132 -7.76 4.15 36.98
N ALA A 133 -7.81 2.83 37.05
CA ALA A 133 -9.00 2.04 36.78
C ALA A 133 -9.88 1.85 38.05
N SER A 134 -9.31 2.05 39.25
CA SER A 134 -9.93 1.85 40.56
C SER A 134 -9.71 3.06 41.49
N HIS A 135 -9.92 2.90 42.79
CA HIS A 135 -9.77 3.95 43.80
C HIS A 135 -10.64 5.18 43.54
N GLY A 136 -11.88 4.98 43.04
CA GLY A 136 -12.85 6.07 42.82
C GLY A 136 -12.52 7.01 41.64
N SER A 137 -11.54 6.66 40.80
CA SER A 137 -11.18 7.46 39.66
C SER A 137 -12.32 7.50 38.63
N MET A 138 -12.66 8.69 38.12
CA MET A 138 -13.57 8.91 37.01
C MET A 138 -12.84 9.23 35.70
N PHE A 139 -11.52 9.17 35.71
CA PHE A 139 -10.70 9.56 34.56
C PHE A 139 -10.57 8.46 33.51
N HIS A 140 -10.21 7.25 33.92
CA HIS A 140 -10.07 6.05 33.09
C HIS A 140 -9.33 6.30 31.76
N ARG A 141 -10.05 6.36 30.66
CA ARG A 141 -9.49 6.42 29.28
C ARG A 141 -9.55 7.81 28.65
N ARG A 142 -9.70 8.85 29.45
CA ARG A 142 -9.74 10.25 28.98
C ARG A 142 -8.36 10.75 28.56
N GLY A 143 -8.32 11.78 27.71
CA GLY A 143 -7.07 12.32 27.15
C GLY A 143 -6.30 13.28 28.05
N GLY A 144 -6.92 13.76 29.13
CA GLY A 144 -6.35 14.75 30.02
C GLY A 144 -6.47 16.19 29.48
N SER A 145 -5.57 17.04 29.89
CA SER A 145 -5.52 18.44 29.43
C SER A 145 -5.08 18.55 27.97
N TYR A 146 -5.77 19.39 27.22
CA TYR A 146 -5.45 19.70 25.83
C TYR A 146 -4.81 21.07 25.64
N GLY A 147 -4.67 21.86 26.69
CA GLY A 147 -4.08 23.19 26.63
C GLY A 147 -3.37 23.57 27.90
N MET A 148 -2.87 24.80 27.92
CA MET A 148 -2.32 25.47 29.09
C MET A 148 -3.41 26.35 29.71
N CYS A 149 -3.05 27.39 30.37
CA CYS A 149 -3.95 28.35 30.98
C CYS A 149 -4.45 29.42 29.97
N GLN A 150 -4.85 30.59 30.45
CA GLN A 150 -5.27 31.75 29.66
C GLN A 150 -4.26 32.10 28.56
N TRP A 151 -3.00 31.91 28.80
CA TRP A 151 -1.93 32.05 27.80
C TRP A 151 -1.37 30.67 27.43
N PRO A 152 -1.35 30.27 26.12
CA PRO A 152 -1.65 31.02 24.89
C PRO A 152 -3.14 31.08 24.48
N GLY A 153 -4.09 30.63 25.30
CA GLY A 153 -5.54 30.70 25.05
C GLY A 153 -6.08 29.83 23.91
N HIS A 154 -5.24 29.00 23.31
CA HIS A 154 -5.63 28.10 22.21
C HIS A 154 -4.94 26.74 22.33
N VAL A 155 -5.51 25.75 21.68
CA VAL A 155 -4.92 24.41 21.56
C VAL A 155 -3.79 24.46 20.50
N ILE A 156 -2.60 24.01 20.88
CA ILE A 156 -1.44 24.00 19.99
C ILE A 156 -1.70 23.09 18.79
N LYS A 157 -1.28 23.50 17.59
CA LYS A 157 -1.37 22.71 16.36
C LYS A 157 -0.69 21.35 16.55
N GLY A 158 -1.27 20.28 15.98
CA GLY A 158 -0.74 18.93 16.10
C GLY A 158 -1.02 18.22 17.44
N LYS A 159 -1.75 18.85 18.37
CA LYS A 159 -2.14 18.19 19.63
C LYS A 159 -2.91 16.90 19.35
N LYS A 160 -2.44 15.81 19.95
CA LYS A 160 -3.03 14.47 19.79
C LYS A 160 -4.39 14.39 20.45
N MET A 161 -5.45 14.17 19.65
CA MET A 161 -6.85 14.11 20.09
C MET A 161 -7.55 12.86 19.52
N PRO A 162 -8.72 12.46 20.07
CA PRO A 162 -9.55 11.42 19.47
C PRO A 162 -9.87 11.74 18.01
N GLY A 163 -10.10 10.72 17.21
CA GLY A 163 -10.45 10.88 15.80
C GLY A 163 -10.36 9.59 15.02
N HIS A 164 -10.52 9.71 13.70
CA HIS A 164 -10.42 8.57 12.80
C HIS A 164 -9.07 7.86 12.88
N MET A 165 -9.09 6.53 12.93
CA MET A 165 -7.90 5.69 12.95
C MET A 165 -8.03 4.57 11.91
N GLY A 166 -6.93 4.28 11.23
CA GLY A 166 -6.91 3.30 10.14
C GLY A 166 -7.50 3.86 8.84
N ASP A 167 -7.72 2.98 7.85
CA ASP A 167 -8.17 3.33 6.49
C ASP A 167 -7.30 4.42 5.86
N VAL A 168 -6.01 4.32 6.06
CA VAL A 168 -4.99 5.22 5.52
C VAL A 168 -3.94 4.41 4.79
N GLN A 169 -3.40 4.98 3.72
CA GLN A 169 -2.29 4.37 2.99
C GLN A 169 -1.06 4.28 3.91
N ARG A 170 -0.46 3.10 3.93
CA ARG A 170 0.76 2.79 4.70
C ARG A 170 1.72 2.01 3.84
N THR A 171 2.99 2.37 3.94
CA THR A 171 4.09 1.64 3.33
C THR A 171 4.83 0.86 4.41
N VAL A 172 5.01 -0.43 4.19
CA VAL A 172 5.91 -1.27 5.00
C VAL A 172 7.13 -1.55 4.16
N GLN A 173 8.27 -1.08 4.64
CA GLN A 173 9.54 -1.12 3.92
C GLN A 173 10.37 -2.34 4.30
N ASN A 174 11.31 -2.70 3.39
CA ASN A 174 12.33 -3.73 3.61
C ASN A 174 11.79 -5.12 3.96
N LEU A 175 10.65 -5.50 3.39
CA LEU A 175 10.13 -6.86 3.54
C LEU A 175 10.90 -7.83 2.63
N LYS A 176 11.23 -9.01 3.16
CA LYS A 176 11.96 -10.04 2.40
C LYS A 176 10.99 -10.95 1.66
N VAL A 177 11.23 -11.16 0.37
CA VAL A 177 10.54 -12.19 -0.43
C VAL A 177 11.06 -13.56 0.00
N VAL A 178 10.17 -14.44 0.43
CA VAL A 178 10.51 -15.82 0.85
C VAL A 178 10.50 -16.74 -0.37
N LYS A 179 9.44 -16.67 -1.16
CA LYS A 179 9.28 -17.52 -2.35
C LYS A 179 8.40 -16.83 -3.39
N VAL A 180 8.70 -17.05 -4.65
CA VAL A 180 7.88 -16.64 -5.80
C VAL A 180 7.34 -17.91 -6.46
N ILE A 181 6.06 -17.95 -6.80
CA ILE A 181 5.39 -19.04 -7.50
C ILE A 181 4.77 -18.45 -8.76
N ALA A 182 5.52 -18.51 -9.86
CA ALA A 182 5.18 -17.91 -11.15
C ALA A 182 3.87 -18.47 -11.72
N ASP A 183 3.68 -19.78 -11.71
CA ASP A 183 2.49 -20.46 -12.27
C ASP A 183 1.15 -19.94 -11.70
N LYS A 184 1.18 -19.41 -10.48
CA LYS A 184 -0.01 -18.92 -9.77
C LYS A 184 0.01 -17.43 -9.52
N ASN A 185 1.01 -16.72 -10.03
CA ASN A 185 1.24 -15.29 -9.76
C ASN A 185 1.28 -14.94 -8.25
N LEU A 186 1.90 -15.82 -7.44
CA LEU A 186 1.96 -15.65 -5.99
C LEU A 186 3.35 -15.23 -5.52
N ILE A 187 3.38 -14.27 -4.61
CA ILE A 187 4.57 -13.87 -3.84
C ILE A 187 4.30 -14.17 -2.36
N LEU A 188 5.21 -14.90 -1.73
CA LEU A 188 5.24 -15.14 -0.29
C LEU A 188 6.23 -14.16 0.35
N ILE A 189 5.77 -13.31 1.23
CA ILE A 189 6.53 -12.23 1.83
C ILE A 189 6.61 -12.43 3.33
N LYS A 190 7.81 -12.33 3.90
CA LYS A 190 8.02 -12.47 5.33
C LYS A 190 7.33 -11.35 6.10
N GLY A 191 6.46 -11.71 7.03
CA GLY A 191 5.81 -10.77 7.95
C GLY A 191 4.42 -10.31 7.50
N SER A 192 3.96 -9.20 8.07
CA SER A 192 2.62 -8.65 7.86
C SER A 192 2.60 -7.55 6.81
N VAL A 193 1.49 -7.47 6.07
CA VAL A 193 1.23 -6.48 5.02
C VAL A 193 -0.02 -5.69 5.38
N PRO A 194 -0.10 -4.37 5.09
CA PRO A 194 -1.27 -3.57 5.36
C PRO A 194 -2.54 -4.13 4.70
N GLY A 195 -3.67 -3.87 5.31
CA GLY A 195 -4.98 -4.16 4.74
C GLY A 195 -5.61 -5.49 5.17
N ASN A 196 -6.85 -5.65 4.74
CA ASN A 196 -7.65 -6.86 4.94
C ASN A 196 -7.25 -7.96 3.96
N LYS A 197 -7.76 -9.17 4.18
CA LYS A 197 -7.81 -10.19 3.13
C LYS A 197 -8.64 -9.65 1.97
N GLY A 198 -8.13 -9.76 0.75
CA GLY A 198 -8.75 -9.22 -0.45
C GLY A 198 -8.43 -7.75 -0.77
N SER A 199 -7.67 -7.03 0.06
CA SER A 199 -7.28 -5.64 -0.23
C SER A 199 -6.24 -5.57 -1.35
N LEU A 200 -6.32 -4.49 -2.14
CA LEU A 200 -5.31 -4.12 -3.12
C LEU A 200 -4.02 -3.69 -2.41
N VAL A 201 -2.90 -4.14 -2.90
CA VAL A 201 -1.56 -3.77 -2.44
C VAL A 201 -0.66 -3.51 -3.64
N THR A 202 0.29 -2.62 -3.46
CA THR A 202 1.35 -2.35 -4.43
C THR A 202 2.64 -2.93 -3.91
N VAL A 203 3.30 -3.74 -4.71
CA VAL A 203 4.60 -4.34 -4.41
C VAL A 203 5.65 -3.60 -5.22
N SER A 204 6.58 -2.93 -4.56
CA SER A 204 7.65 -2.16 -5.21
C SER A 204 9.03 -2.60 -4.74
N TYR A 205 10.05 -2.30 -5.53
CA TYR A 205 11.44 -2.51 -5.13
C TYR A 205 11.89 -1.45 -4.12
N THR A 206 12.70 -1.84 -3.15
CA THR A 206 13.23 -0.95 -2.10
C THR A 206 14.11 0.19 -2.66
N HIS A 207 14.61 0.06 -3.90
CA HIS A 207 15.49 1.05 -4.52
C HIS A 207 14.77 2.19 -5.27
N LEU A 208 13.44 2.20 -5.29
CA LEU A 208 12.69 3.40 -5.66
C LEU A 208 12.77 4.40 -4.49
N THR A 209 13.98 4.88 -4.19
CA THR A 209 14.14 6.11 -3.43
C THR A 209 13.56 7.22 -4.30
N LEU A 210 12.38 7.69 -3.94
CA LEU A 210 11.96 9.03 -4.36
C LEU A 210 13.12 9.96 -3.99
N PRO A 211 13.58 10.83 -4.91
CA PRO A 211 14.59 11.80 -4.57
C PRO A 211 14.06 12.58 -3.36
N THR A 212 14.74 12.44 -2.23
CA THR A 212 14.46 13.25 -1.06
C THR A 212 14.87 14.65 -1.48
N THR A 213 13.91 15.48 -1.86
CA THR A 213 14.16 16.92 -1.98
C THR A 213 14.65 17.38 -0.62
N LYS A 214 15.97 17.56 -0.50
CA LYS A 214 16.53 18.34 0.59
C LYS A 214 15.92 19.73 0.48
N ASN A 215 14.99 20.04 1.37
CA ASN A 215 14.65 21.43 1.60
C ASN A 215 15.91 22.11 2.16
N VAL A 216 16.53 22.94 1.34
CA VAL A 216 17.52 23.94 1.75
C VAL A 216 16.77 25.10 2.38
#